data_6bcd96e74c01bc8583d934ca6b205736
#
_entry.id   6bcd96e74c01bc8583d934ca6b205736
#
_cell.length_a   1.000
_cell.length_b   1.000
_cell.length_c   1.000
_cell.angle_alpha   90.00
_cell.angle_beta   90.00
_cell.angle_gamma   90.00
#
_symmetry.space_group_name_H-M   'P 1'
#
loop_
_entity.id
_entity.type
_entity.pdbx_description
1 polymer ?
#
loop_
_entity_poly.entity_id
_entity_poly.type
_entity_poly.pdbx_seq_one_letter_code
_entity_poly.pdbx_strand_id
1 'polypeptide(L)'
;MSQRALTELFRGKGAHVDPIACVEDLSAELAARHAAGFPHSVGQLVFHMNYWMEYERRRIRGERPAYPEHNSESFPLAPAPGDEDEWNRLRKKMAEHLGEFAELAKSSPNELQREIESTHDGDKKIAGTLEAVLWQMVAHNSYHVGQIATVRRALGKWPPRGCGDSW
;
A
#
# COMPACT_ATOMS: atom_id res chain seq x y z
N MET A 1 14.37 5.64 -16.19
CA MET A 1 14.61 4.59 -15.17
C MET A 1 14.11 3.25 -15.68
N SER A 2 14.66 2.13 -15.21
CA SER A 2 14.30 0.81 -15.72
C SER A 2 12.91 0.38 -15.23
N GLN A 3 12.03 -0.06 -16.13
CA GLN A 3 10.73 -0.70 -15.83
C GLN A 3 10.90 -1.85 -14.81
N ARG A 4 12.01 -2.56 -14.92
CA ARG A 4 12.38 -3.62 -13.97
C ARG A 4 12.46 -3.09 -12.54
N ALA A 5 13.10 -1.94 -12.32
CA ALA A 5 13.22 -1.35 -10.99
C ALA A 5 11.85 -0.97 -10.41
N LEU A 6 10.97 -0.36 -11.21
CA LEU A 6 9.62 -0.01 -10.79
C LEU A 6 8.80 -1.26 -10.39
N THR A 7 8.84 -2.31 -11.22
CA THR A 7 8.18 -3.59 -10.93
C THR A 7 8.68 -4.22 -9.63
N GLU A 8 10.01 -4.25 -9.43
CA GLU A 8 10.65 -4.86 -8.27
C GLU A 8 10.36 -4.10 -6.97
N LEU A 9 10.24 -2.76 -7.02
CA LEU A 9 9.99 -1.91 -5.86
C LEU A 9 8.59 -2.10 -5.24
N PHE A 10 7.59 -2.56 -5.99
CA PHE A 10 6.31 -2.95 -5.39
C PHE A 10 6.45 -4.11 -4.38
N ARG A 11 7.52 -4.89 -4.49
CA ARG A 11 7.90 -5.94 -3.53
C ARG A 11 9.06 -5.50 -2.63
N GLY A 12 9.43 -4.24 -2.63
CA GLY A 12 10.46 -3.66 -1.78
C GLY A 12 11.90 -4.05 -2.13
N LYS A 13 12.12 -4.79 -3.23
CA LYS A 13 13.41 -5.37 -3.57
C LYS A 13 14.53 -4.33 -3.64
N GLY A 14 15.53 -4.51 -2.79
CA GLY A 14 16.70 -3.62 -2.71
C GLY A 14 16.45 -2.30 -1.98
N ALA A 15 15.24 -2.05 -1.44
CA ALA A 15 14.88 -0.83 -0.75
C ALA A 15 14.35 -1.05 0.68
N HIS A 16 13.48 -2.03 0.87
CA HIS A 16 12.89 -2.35 2.17
C HIS A 16 12.35 -3.79 2.18
N VAL A 17 11.88 -4.25 3.34
CA VAL A 17 11.22 -5.56 3.48
C VAL A 17 10.03 -5.68 2.53
N ASP A 18 9.82 -6.88 1.96
CA ASP A 18 8.64 -7.16 1.15
C ASP A 18 7.35 -6.84 1.93
N PRO A 19 6.43 -6.02 1.38
CA PRO A 19 5.20 -5.63 2.07
C PRO A 19 4.35 -6.81 2.52
N ILE A 20 4.30 -7.89 1.72
CA ILE A 20 3.52 -9.09 2.04
C ILE A 20 4.20 -9.84 3.18
N ALA A 21 5.50 -10.12 3.06
CA ALA A 21 6.26 -10.78 4.10
C ALA A 21 6.24 -9.99 5.43
N CYS A 22 6.17 -8.66 5.35
CA CYS A 22 6.12 -7.79 6.52
C CYS A 22 4.88 -7.99 7.40
N VAL A 23 3.82 -8.62 6.88
CA VAL A 23 2.53 -8.79 7.58
C VAL A 23 2.06 -10.24 7.65
N GLU A 24 2.71 -11.17 6.94
CA GLU A 24 2.24 -12.53 6.73
C GLU A 24 2.14 -13.34 8.01
N ASP A 25 3.08 -13.18 8.93
CA ASP A 25 3.20 -13.93 10.18
C ASP A 25 2.47 -13.30 11.38
N LEU A 26 1.73 -12.21 11.18
CA LEU A 26 0.93 -11.58 12.23
C LEU A 26 -0.47 -12.18 12.30
N SER A 27 -0.92 -12.46 13.53
CA SER A 27 -2.33 -12.73 13.80
C SER A 27 -3.16 -11.44 13.75
N ALA A 28 -4.49 -11.57 13.60
CA ALA A 28 -5.41 -10.43 13.66
C ALA A 28 -5.26 -9.64 14.96
N GLU A 29 -5.14 -10.33 16.11
CA GLU A 29 -4.92 -9.69 17.41
C GLU A 29 -3.67 -8.80 17.42
N LEU A 30 -2.55 -9.30 16.89
CA LEU A 30 -1.31 -8.54 16.81
C LEU A 30 -1.40 -7.39 15.80
N ALA A 31 -2.06 -7.62 14.68
CA ALA A 31 -2.25 -6.60 13.65
C ALA A 31 -3.16 -5.45 14.13
N ALA A 32 -4.15 -5.74 14.98
CA ALA A 32 -5.03 -4.73 15.58
C ALA A 32 -4.40 -3.99 16.75
N ARG A 33 -3.31 -4.51 17.35
CA ARG A 33 -2.70 -3.96 18.55
C ARG A 33 -1.99 -2.64 18.27
N HIS A 34 -2.32 -1.63 19.05
CA HIS A 34 -1.59 -0.36 19.05
C HIS A 34 -0.29 -0.47 19.86
N ALA A 35 0.82 -0.03 19.29
CA ALA A 35 2.05 0.17 20.03
C ALA A 35 2.05 1.56 20.69
N ALA A 36 2.63 1.68 21.87
CA ALA A 36 2.72 2.94 22.57
C ALA A 36 3.46 4.00 21.74
N GLY A 37 2.86 5.18 21.60
CA GLY A 37 3.43 6.28 20.83
C GLY A 37 3.16 6.22 19.31
N PHE A 38 2.41 5.23 18.82
CA PHE A 38 2.04 5.11 17.40
C PHE A 38 0.54 5.35 17.20
N PRO A 39 0.15 6.21 16.24
CA PRO A 39 -1.25 6.55 16.01
C PRO A 39 -2.05 5.41 15.36
N HIS A 40 -1.40 4.49 14.67
CA HIS A 40 -2.04 3.43 13.91
C HIS A 40 -1.45 2.06 14.22
N SER A 41 -2.32 1.04 14.24
CA SER A 41 -1.93 -0.36 14.26
C SER A 41 -1.47 -0.83 12.88
N VAL A 42 -0.83 -2.01 12.81
CA VAL A 42 -0.45 -2.61 11.52
C VAL A 42 -1.67 -2.84 10.63
N GLY A 43 -2.77 -3.34 11.19
CA GLY A 43 -3.99 -3.59 10.44
C GLY A 43 -4.61 -2.32 9.86
N GLN A 44 -4.59 -1.22 10.61
CA GLN A 44 -5.05 0.09 10.12
C GLN A 44 -4.17 0.61 8.99
N LEU A 45 -2.84 0.42 9.06
CA LEU A 45 -1.92 0.79 7.97
C LEU A 45 -2.17 -0.05 6.71
N VAL A 46 -2.39 -1.36 6.84
CA VAL A 46 -2.73 -2.24 5.70
C VAL A 46 -4.08 -1.85 5.09
N PHE A 47 -5.07 -1.51 5.90
CA PHE A 47 -6.36 -1.00 5.41
C PHE A 47 -6.16 0.27 4.58
N HIS A 48 -5.42 1.24 5.11
CA HIS A 48 -5.11 2.50 4.45
C HIS A 48 -4.36 2.31 3.12
N MET A 49 -3.35 1.44 3.09
CA MET A 49 -2.65 1.08 1.85
C MET A 49 -3.61 0.50 0.81
N ASN A 50 -4.50 -0.42 1.22
CA ASN A 50 -5.52 -1.00 0.35
C ASN A 50 -6.51 0.04 -0.17
N TYR A 51 -6.92 1.00 0.67
CA TYR A 51 -7.82 2.08 0.28
C TYR A 51 -7.24 2.89 -0.88
N TRP A 52 -5.99 3.35 -0.75
CA TRP A 52 -5.37 4.17 -1.78
C TRP A 52 -4.97 3.38 -3.03
N MET A 53 -4.55 2.14 -2.88
CA MET A 53 -4.31 1.27 -4.04
C MET A 53 -5.61 1.02 -4.82
N GLU A 54 -6.73 0.77 -4.14
CA GLU A 54 -8.03 0.62 -4.82
C GLU A 54 -8.48 1.91 -5.50
N TYR A 55 -8.30 3.05 -4.83
CA TYR A 55 -8.61 4.36 -5.40
C TYR A 55 -7.85 4.58 -6.72
N GLU A 56 -6.53 4.36 -6.73
CA GLU A 56 -5.71 4.54 -7.92
C GLU A 56 -6.01 3.51 -9.02
N ARG A 57 -6.29 2.26 -8.66
CA ARG A 57 -6.72 1.24 -9.63
C ARG A 57 -7.99 1.67 -10.38
N ARG A 58 -8.96 2.22 -9.67
CA ARG A 58 -10.20 2.72 -10.26
C ARG A 58 -9.93 3.88 -11.20
N ARG A 59 -9.07 4.83 -10.81
CA ARG A 59 -8.65 5.94 -11.67
C ARG A 59 -7.95 5.46 -12.94
N ILE A 60 -7.03 4.51 -12.81
CA ILE A 60 -6.29 3.93 -13.95
C ILE A 60 -7.25 3.27 -14.96
N ARG A 61 -8.36 2.73 -14.49
CA ARG A 61 -9.44 2.16 -15.33
C ARG A 61 -10.39 3.21 -15.93
N GLY A 62 -10.18 4.49 -15.66
CA GLY A 62 -11.03 5.57 -16.14
C GLY A 62 -12.27 5.82 -15.28
N GLU A 63 -12.37 5.21 -14.10
CA GLU A 63 -13.42 5.54 -13.14
C GLU A 63 -13.09 6.88 -12.44
N ARG A 64 -14.10 7.48 -11.86
CA ARG A 64 -13.96 8.72 -11.10
C ARG A 64 -14.37 8.51 -9.62
N PRO A 65 -13.57 7.77 -8.83
CA PRO A 65 -13.85 7.61 -7.41
C PRO A 65 -13.83 8.98 -6.71
N ALA A 66 -14.75 9.19 -5.77
CA ALA A 66 -14.71 10.40 -4.96
C ALA A 66 -13.40 10.44 -4.15
N TYR A 67 -12.76 11.60 -4.15
CA TYR A 67 -11.62 11.84 -3.26
C TYR A 67 -12.15 12.08 -1.83
N PRO A 68 -11.55 11.49 -0.79
CA PRO A 68 -12.03 11.71 0.57
C PRO A 68 -11.83 13.18 0.98
N GLU A 69 -12.80 13.74 1.67
CA GLU A 69 -12.73 15.11 2.17
C GLU A 69 -11.63 15.26 3.22
N HIS A 70 -11.45 14.23 4.04
CA HIS A 70 -10.40 14.16 5.05
C HIS A 70 -9.56 12.87 4.91
N ASN A 71 -8.25 13.00 5.06
CA ASN A 71 -7.33 11.85 5.00
C ASN A 71 -7.67 10.75 6.02
N SER A 72 -8.30 11.09 7.14
CA SER A 72 -8.75 10.13 8.14
C SER A 72 -9.79 9.14 7.61
N GLU A 73 -10.54 9.48 6.57
CA GLU A 73 -11.54 8.59 5.96
C GLU A 73 -10.91 7.37 5.26
N SER A 74 -9.62 7.43 4.95
CA SER A 74 -8.86 6.31 4.41
C SER A 74 -8.42 5.30 5.48
N PHE A 75 -8.70 5.57 6.75
CA PHE A 75 -8.49 4.64 7.88
C PHE A 75 -9.84 4.09 8.37
N PRO A 76 -9.86 2.87 8.93
CA PRO A 76 -11.09 2.32 9.50
C PRO A 76 -11.49 3.08 10.76
N LEU A 77 -12.79 3.30 10.96
CA LEU A 77 -13.35 3.98 12.14
C LEU A 77 -13.20 3.15 13.42
N ALA A 78 -13.15 1.82 13.30
CA ALA A 78 -12.97 0.88 14.40
C ALA A 78 -11.55 0.29 14.39
N PRO A 79 -11.06 -0.27 15.51
CA PRO A 79 -9.85 -1.08 15.48
C PRO A 79 -9.97 -2.18 14.41
N ALA A 80 -8.98 -2.25 13.51
CA ALA A 80 -8.94 -3.24 12.44
C ALA A 80 -7.60 -3.98 12.47
N PRO A 81 -7.61 -5.29 12.12
CA PRO A 81 -8.77 -6.12 11.81
C PRO A 81 -9.56 -6.54 13.07
N GLY A 82 -10.85 -6.81 12.94
CA GLY A 82 -11.71 -7.29 14.04
C GLY A 82 -11.55 -8.80 14.29
N ASP A 83 -11.20 -9.57 13.27
CA ASP A 83 -11.01 -11.03 13.34
C ASP A 83 -10.00 -11.55 12.30
N GLU A 84 -9.69 -12.86 12.35
CA GLU A 84 -8.75 -13.50 11.42
C GLU A 84 -9.28 -13.53 9.98
N ASP A 85 -10.58 -13.61 9.76
CA ASP A 85 -11.14 -13.60 8.41
C ASP A 85 -11.01 -12.22 7.77
N GLU A 86 -11.25 -11.16 8.51
CA GLU A 86 -11.00 -9.80 8.04
C GLU A 86 -9.50 -9.57 7.76
N TRP A 87 -8.62 -10.04 8.67
CA TRP A 87 -7.19 -9.94 8.48
C TRP A 87 -6.72 -10.66 7.22
N ASN A 88 -7.19 -11.87 6.98
CA ASN A 88 -6.91 -12.63 5.79
C ASN A 88 -7.38 -11.91 4.52
N ARG A 89 -8.59 -11.32 4.54
CA ARG A 89 -9.11 -10.53 3.42
C ARG A 89 -8.25 -9.29 3.14
N LEU A 90 -7.82 -8.56 4.17
CA LEU A 90 -6.96 -7.38 4.03
C LEU A 90 -5.59 -7.74 3.42
N ARG A 91 -4.94 -8.80 3.91
CA ARG A 91 -3.65 -9.28 3.37
C ARG A 91 -3.77 -9.76 1.94
N LYS A 92 -4.80 -10.54 1.64
CA LYS A 92 -5.07 -11.02 0.28
C LYS A 92 -5.30 -9.85 -0.68
N LYS A 93 -6.12 -8.88 -0.30
CA LYS A 93 -6.39 -7.69 -1.10
C LYS A 93 -5.11 -6.88 -1.36
N MET A 94 -4.26 -6.71 -0.36
CA MET A 94 -2.97 -6.04 -0.52
C MET A 94 -2.08 -6.78 -1.52
N ALA A 95 -1.98 -8.11 -1.43
CA ALA A 95 -1.18 -8.91 -2.36
C ALA A 95 -1.70 -8.81 -3.80
N GLU A 96 -3.01 -8.84 -4.00
CA GLU A 96 -3.67 -8.67 -5.30
C GLU A 96 -3.36 -7.29 -5.89
N HIS A 97 -3.53 -6.22 -5.12
CA HIS A 97 -3.23 -4.86 -5.55
C HIS A 97 -1.76 -4.68 -5.95
N LEU A 98 -0.84 -5.12 -5.10
CA LEU A 98 0.60 -5.04 -5.39
C LEU A 98 0.97 -5.82 -6.65
N GLY A 99 0.35 -6.99 -6.85
CA GLY A 99 0.52 -7.79 -8.06
C GLY A 99 0.03 -7.06 -9.31
N GLU A 100 -1.16 -6.45 -9.28
CA GLU A 100 -1.70 -5.69 -10.40
C GLU A 100 -0.83 -4.47 -10.75
N PHE A 101 -0.37 -3.70 -9.75
CA PHE A 101 0.53 -2.58 -10.00
C PHE A 101 1.88 -3.03 -10.58
N ALA A 102 2.43 -4.15 -10.10
CA ALA A 102 3.65 -4.72 -10.65
C ALA A 102 3.48 -5.17 -12.11
N GLU A 103 2.30 -5.68 -12.50
CA GLU A 103 1.99 -6.00 -13.90
C GLU A 103 1.83 -4.72 -14.74
N LEU A 104 1.13 -3.70 -14.25
CA LEU A 104 1.01 -2.41 -14.92
C LEU A 104 2.39 -1.77 -15.16
N ALA A 105 3.34 -1.93 -14.26
CA ALA A 105 4.70 -1.44 -14.42
C ALA A 105 5.48 -2.10 -15.57
N LYS A 106 5.00 -3.23 -16.11
CA LYS A 106 5.55 -3.91 -17.30
C LYS A 106 4.96 -3.43 -18.62
N SER A 107 4.02 -2.47 -18.58
CA SER A 107 3.38 -1.92 -19.76
C SER A 107 4.39 -1.29 -20.73
N SER A 108 4.00 -1.16 -22.00
CA SER A 108 4.85 -0.50 -23.00
C SER A 108 5.19 0.95 -22.60
N PRO A 109 6.30 1.53 -23.08
CA PRO A 109 6.63 2.92 -22.80
C PRO A 109 5.50 3.90 -23.16
N ASN A 110 4.78 3.66 -24.27
CA ASN A 110 3.65 4.49 -24.65
C ASN A 110 2.49 4.40 -23.66
N GLU A 111 2.17 3.19 -23.18
CA GLU A 111 1.12 3.00 -22.17
C GLU A 111 1.51 3.64 -20.84
N LEU A 112 2.78 3.57 -20.43
CA LEU A 112 3.25 4.23 -19.21
C LEU A 112 3.13 5.77 -19.28
N GLN A 113 3.14 6.35 -20.48
CA GLN A 113 2.91 7.78 -20.69
C GLN A 113 1.43 8.15 -20.87
N ARG A 114 0.51 7.17 -20.80
CA ARG A 114 -0.93 7.44 -20.85
C ARG A 114 -1.34 8.34 -19.69
N GLU A 115 -2.07 9.40 -20.01
CA GLU A 115 -2.58 10.36 -19.03
C GLU A 115 -3.68 9.74 -18.15
N ILE A 116 -3.61 10.01 -16.84
CA ILE A 116 -4.60 9.61 -15.85
C ILE A 116 -5.32 10.87 -15.34
N GLU A 117 -6.64 10.88 -15.42
CA GLU A 117 -7.44 12.01 -14.95
C GLU A 117 -7.33 12.23 -13.43
N SER A 118 -7.32 13.50 -13.03
CA SER A 118 -7.49 13.89 -11.63
C SER A 118 -8.96 13.77 -11.22
N THR A 119 -9.18 13.34 -9.99
CA THR A 119 -10.50 13.36 -9.34
C THR A 119 -10.53 14.30 -8.14
N HIS A 120 -9.41 14.90 -7.80
CA HIS A 120 -9.23 15.74 -6.62
C HIS A 120 -9.26 17.25 -6.94
N ASP A 121 -8.64 17.67 -8.02
CA ASP A 121 -8.33 19.08 -8.28
C ASP A 121 -9.42 19.83 -9.10
N GLY A 122 -10.69 19.59 -8.86
CA GLY A 122 -11.77 20.33 -9.53
C GLY A 122 -11.70 20.22 -11.07
N ASP A 123 -11.36 21.32 -11.73
CA ASP A 123 -11.30 21.38 -13.21
C ASP A 123 -10.03 20.81 -13.84
N LYS A 124 -9.02 20.45 -13.05
CA LYS A 124 -7.82 19.79 -13.57
C LYS A 124 -8.13 18.38 -13.99
N LYS A 125 -8.05 18.13 -15.29
CA LYS A 125 -8.40 16.82 -15.88
C LYS A 125 -7.28 15.79 -15.77
N ILE A 126 -6.01 16.20 -15.64
CA ILE A 126 -4.84 15.34 -15.72
C ILE A 126 -4.06 15.44 -14.42
N ALA A 127 -3.92 14.33 -13.70
CA ALA A 127 -3.10 14.23 -12.49
C ALA A 127 -1.64 13.87 -12.81
N GLY A 128 -1.40 13.26 -13.96
CA GLY A 128 -0.09 12.77 -14.40
C GLY A 128 -0.22 11.60 -15.36
N THR A 129 0.86 10.88 -15.57
CA THR A 129 0.89 9.68 -16.41
C THR A 129 0.68 8.42 -15.55
N LEU A 130 0.39 7.29 -16.19
CA LEU A 130 0.36 5.99 -15.52
C LEU A 130 1.67 5.73 -14.77
N GLU A 131 2.82 6.02 -15.39
CA GLU A 131 4.13 5.89 -14.72
C GLU A 131 4.23 6.73 -13.46
N ALA A 132 3.76 7.98 -13.49
CA ALA A 132 3.77 8.86 -12.31
C ALA A 132 2.90 8.30 -11.17
N VAL A 133 1.72 7.76 -11.48
CA VAL A 133 0.84 7.12 -10.49
C VAL A 133 1.51 5.88 -9.90
N LEU A 134 2.16 5.05 -10.71
CA LEU A 134 2.88 3.87 -10.23
C LEU A 134 4.03 4.26 -9.28
N TRP A 135 4.81 5.29 -9.60
CA TRP A 135 5.86 5.81 -8.70
C TRP A 135 5.29 6.38 -7.41
N GLN A 136 4.16 7.07 -7.47
CA GLN A 136 3.47 7.56 -6.28
C GLN A 136 3.04 6.40 -5.38
N MET A 137 2.50 5.32 -5.95
CA MET A 137 2.12 4.13 -5.18
C MET A 137 3.31 3.41 -4.56
N VAL A 138 4.44 3.30 -5.27
CA VAL A 138 5.68 2.77 -4.69
C VAL A 138 6.11 3.61 -3.49
N ALA A 139 6.17 4.93 -3.63
CA ALA A 139 6.60 5.84 -2.56
C ALA A 139 5.66 5.76 -1.34
N HIS A 140 4.35 5.82 -1.57
CA HIS A 140 3.31 5.72 -0.54
C HIS A 140 3.41 4.38 0.22
N ASN A 141 3.47 3.27 -0.50
CA ASN A 141 3.54 1.96 0.12
C ASN A 141 4.86 1.75 0.87
N SER A 142 6.00 2.22 0.32
CA SER A 142 7.29 2.16 1.01
C SER A 142 7.28 2.91 2.34
N TYR A 143 6.66 4.10 2.37
CA TYR A 143 6.49 4.88 3.59
C TYR A 143 5.71 4.09 4.66
N HIS A 144 4.58 3.49 4.28
CA HIS A 144 3.76 2.73 5.22
C HIS A 144 4.38 1.39 5.63
N VAL A 145 5.13 0.73 4.76
CA VAL A 145 5.92 -0.46 5.14
C VAL A 145 6.97 -0.11 6.19
N GLY A 146 7.62 1.06 6.07
CA GLY A 146 8.52 1.56 7.10
C GLY A 146 7.82 1.80 8.45
N GLN A 147 6.59 2.34 8.44
CA GLN A 147 5.77 2.48 9.65
C GLN A 147 5.40 1.11 10.24
N ILE A 148 4.95 0.15 9.42
CA ILE A 148 4.65 -1.21 9.86
C ILE A 148 5.88 -1.84 10.53
N ALA A 149 7.06 -1.75 9.93
CA ALA A 149 8.31 -2.25 10.50
C ALA A 149 8.59 -1.64 11.88
N THR A 150 8.36 -0.34 12.04
CA THR A 150 8.58 0.37 13.30
C THR A 150 7.56 -0.04 14.37
N VAL A 151 6.27 -0.15 14.02
CA VAL A 151 5.22 -0.65 14.93
C VAL A 151 5.54 -2.09 15.36
N ARG A 152 5.96 -2.97 14.45
CA ARG A 152 6.35 -4.35 14.77
C ARG A 152 7.53 -4.39 15.75
N ARG A 153 8.54 -3.53 15.58
CA ARG A 153 9.66 -3.42 16.54
C ARG A 153 9.16 -3.01 17.92
N ALA A 154 8.29 -2.02 18.01
CA ALA A 154 7.72 -1.57 19.27
C ALA A 154 6.88 -2.66 19.97
N LEU A 155 6.26 -3.56 19.20
CA LEU A 155 5.51 -4.73 19.70
C LEU A 155 6.41 -5.95 20.00
N GLY A 156 7.72 -5.89 19.76
CA GLY A 156 8.64 -7.02 19.92
C GLY A 156 8.41 -8.14 18.88
N LYS A 157 7.91 -7.80 17.69
CA LYS A 157 7.55 -8.72 16.60
C LYS A 157 8.37 -8.48 15.32
N TRP A 158 9.59 -8.06 15.47
CA TRP A 158 10.56 -7.87 14.38
C TRP A 158 11.76 -8.79 14.55
N PRO A 159 12.36 -9.33 13.47
CA PRO A 159 11.90 -9.27 12.08
C PRO A 159 10.74 -10.22 11.77
N PRO A 160 10.07 -10.11 10.57
CA PRO A 160 9.13 -11.11 10.09
C PRO A 160 9.80 -12.46 9.90
N ARG A 161 9.04 -13.56 10.02
CA ARG A 161 9.59 -14.92 9.79
C ARG A 161 10.19 -15.03 8.37
N GLY A 162 11.38 -15.61 8.28
CA GLY A 162 12.05 -15.80 7.00
C GLY A 162 12.66 -14.56 6.38
N CYS A 163 12.50 -13.39 6.99
CA CYS A 163 13.21 -12.18 6.61
C CYS A 163 14.43 -11.98 7.52
N GLY A 164 15.55 -11.54 6.95
CA GLY A 164 16.70 -11.14 7.74
C GLY A 164 16.40 -9.90 8.60
N ASP A 165 17.24 -9.64 9.59
CA ASP A 165 17.15 -8.49 10.51
C ASP A 165 17.81 -7.21 9.97
N SER A 166 18.09 -7.17 8.68
CA SER A 166 18.88 -6.14 8.00
C SER A 166 18.19 -4.77 7.86
N TRP A 167 17.02 -4.58 8.49
CA TRP A 167 16.25 -3.34 8.40
C TRP A 167 15.92 -2.73 9.76
#